data_75e9c7b11ee155d09de45eea4ecf8a32
#
_entry.id   75e9c7b11ee155d09de45eea4ecf8a32
#
_cell.length_a   1.000
_cell.length_b   1.000
_cell.length_c   1.000
_cell.angle_alpha   90.00
_cell.angle_beta   90.00
_cell.angle_gamma   90.00
#
_symmetry.space_group_name_H-M   'P 1'
#
loop_
_entity.id
_entity.type
_entity.pdbx_description
1 polymer ?
#
loop_
_entity_poly.entity_id
_entity_poly.type
_entity_poly.pdbx_seq_one_letter_code
_entity_poly.pdbx_strand_id
1 'polypeptide(L)'
;MLSTFKHLGLIDYANIPADYVYIGKLSNALSTTKREIVNDIFIGNNLFIVRKEGRLANGKKNSITQFEMPLDALSWVVDSIETMFERKPSQGGLAKEVQHLDKQFTGENIELRYGVSVAGEGVGGYTLTNFSRDCYILPGEAAQTFSFALSIWKDHARAMFKDIIRRHQAGDFA
;
A
#
# COMPACT_ATOMS: atom_id res chain seq x y z
N MET A 1 -6.34 14.53 16.53
CA MET A 1 -6.24 13.12 16.95
C MET A 1 -6.29 12.29 15.68
N LEU A 2 -5.15 11.75 15.25
CA LEU A 2 -5.02 11.16 13.91
C LEU A 2 -5.42 9.68 13.85
N SER A 3 -5.42 8.93 14.94
CA SER A 3 -5.73 7.51 14.89
C SER A 3 -6.87 7.10 15.79
N THR A 4 -7.77 6.31 15.24
CA THR A 4 -8.86 5.65 15.97
C THR A 4 -8.51 4.18 16.24
N PHE A 5 -7.61 3.61 15.46
CA PHE A 5 -7.18 2.23 15.55
C PHE A 5 -5.71 2.13 15.94
N LYS A 6 -5.42 1.19 16.85
CA LYS A 6 -4.05 0.89 17.21
C LYS A 6 -3.37 0.15 16.04
N HIS A 7 -2.16 0.59 15.67
CA HIS A 7 -1.34 -0.16 14.71
C HIS A 7 -0.97 -1.55 15.28
N LEU A 8 -0.78 -2.53 14.40
CA LEU A 8 -0.17 -3.81 14.77
C LEU A 8 1.31 -3.61 15.13
N GLY A 9 1.91 -4.53 15.85
CA GLY A 9 3.38 -4.57 15.97
C GLY A 9 4.04 -4.73 14.61
N LEU A 10 5.24 -4.19 14.42
CA LEU A 10 6.03 -4.47 13.22
C LEU A 10 6.25 -5.97 13.08
N ILE A 11 6.01 -6.50 11.87
CA ILE A 11 6.27 -7.93 11.58
C ILE A 11 7.77 -8.18 11.74
N ASP A 12 8.10 -9.10 12.63
CA ASP A 12 9.46 -9.64 12.78
C ASP A 12 9.57 -10.93 11.97
N TYR A 13 10.50 -10.99 11.03
CA TYR A 13 10.70 -12.20 10.20
C TYR A 13 11.13 -13.43 10.99
N ALA A 14 11.75 -13.25 12.17
CA ALA A 14 12.09 -14.35 13.06
C ALA A 14 10.86 -14.92 13.77
N ASN A 15 9.77 -14.16 13.87
CA ASN A 15 8.56 -14.49 14.62
C ASN A 15 7.31 -14.01 13.90
N ILE A 16 7.11 -14.43 12.65
CA ILE A 16 5.88 -14.12 11.91
C ILE A 16 4.71 -14.84 12.60
N PRO A 17 3.61 -14.14 12.94
CA PRO A 17 2.44 -14.77 13.53
C PRO A 17 1.93 -15.92 12.64
N ALA A 18 1.51 -17.02 13.26
CA ALA A 18 1.12 -18.25 12.55
C ALA A 18 -0.11 -18.08 11.65
N ASP A 19 -0.94 -17.08 11.93
CA ASP A 19 -2.13 -16.70 11.19
C ASP A 19 -1.84 -15.68 10.07
N TYR A 20 -0.56 -15.28 9.91
CA TYR A 20 -0.16 -14.38 8.83
C TYR A 20 0.35 -15.17 7.62
N VAL A 21 -0.13 -14.81 6.44
CA VAL A 21 0.28 -15.40 5.18
C VAL A 21 1.17 -14.41 4.43
N TYR A 22 2.43 -14.82 4.18
CA TYR A 22 3.31 -14.07 3.30
C TYR A 22 2.89 -14.27 1.83
N ILE A 23 2.67 -13.18 1.12
CA ILE A 23 2.21 -13.20 -0.28
C ILE A 23 3.38 -13.04 -1.25
N GLY A 24 4.29 -12.13 -0.96
CA GLY A 24 5.40 -11.79 -1.85
C GLY A 24 5.92 -10.38 -1.60
N LYS A 25 6.77 -9.90 -2.48
CA LYS A 25 7.39 -8.57 -2.37
C LYS A 25 7.20 -7.71 -3.62
N LEU A 26 7.13 -6.41 -3.42
CA LEU A 26 7.21 -5.38 -4.45
C LEU A 26 8.42 -4.50 -4.15
N SER A 27 9.36 -4.40 -5.10
CA SER A 27 10.56 -3.57 -4.93
C SER A 27 10.52 -2.37 -5.86
N ASN A 28 10.76 -1.19 -5.32
CA ASN A 28 11.00 0.03 -6.06
C ASN A 28 12.50 0.36 -5.98
N ALA A 29 13.23 0.18 -7.07
CA ALA A 29 14.60 0.68 -7.17
C ALA A 29 14.54 2.18 -7.48
N LEU A 30 14.96 3.02 -6.55
CA LEU A 30 15.09 4.46 -6.75
C LEU A 30 16.46 4.73 -7.40
N SER A 31 16.50 4.82 -8.73
CA SER A 31 17.73 4.99 -9.52
C SER A 31 18.52 6.26 -9.18
N THR A 32 17.82 7.33 -8.77
CA THR A 32 18.44 8.63 -8.46
C THR A 32 19.12 8.69 -7.11
N THR A 33 18.73 7.88 -6.14
CA THR A 33 19.24 7.95 -4.76
C THR A 33 20.06 6.73 -4.35
N LYS A 34 20.23 5.75 -5.24
CA LYS A 34 20.84 4.43 -4.91
C LYS A 34 20.18 3.77 -3.70
N ARG A 35 18.90 3.99 -3.52
CA ARG A 35 18.08 3.38 -2.46
C ARG A 35 17.13 2.37 -3.08
N GLU A 36 16.91 1.28 -2.40
CA GLU A 36 15.87 0.32 -2.70
C GLU A 36 14.81 0.38 -1.60
N ILE A 37 13.55 0.39 -1.99
CA ILE A 37 12.44 0.20 -1.06
C ILE A 37 11.86 -1.17 -1.35
N VAL A 38 11.93 -2.05 -0.38
CA VAL A 38 11.33 -3.39 -0.42
C VAL A 38 10.05 -3.36 0.38
N ASN A 39 8.95 -3.75 -0.25
CA ASN A 39 7.64 -3.87 0.36
C ASN A 39 7.27 -5.35 0.40
N ASP A 40 7.30 -5.95 1.57
CA ASP A 40 6.84 -7.33 1.80
C ASP A 40 5.37 -7.31 2.16
N ILE A 41 4.58 -8.10 1.43
CA ILE A 41 3.12 -8.15 1.53
C ILE A 41 2.70 -9.36 2.36
N PHE A 42 1.86 -9.10 3.36
CA PHE A 42 1.26 -10.11 4.23
C PHE A 42 -0.25 -9.92 4.31
N ILE A 43 -0.96 -11.00 4.58
CA ILE A 43 -2.37 -11.01 4.95
C ILE A 43 -2.47 -11.63 6.34
N GLY A 44 -3.18 -10.96 7.24
CA GLY A 44 -3.44 -11.48 8.60
C GLY A 44 -4.45 -10.60 9.33
N ASN A 45 -5.23 -11.16 10.23
CA ASN A 45 -6.27 -10.44 10.98
C ASN A 45 -7.26 -9.65 10.10
N ASN A 46 -7.64 -10.18 8.94
CA ASN A 46 -8.45 -9.48 7.92
C ASN A 46 -7.83 -8.15 7.44
N LEU A 47 -6.51 -8.01 7.51
CA LEU A 47 -5.77 -6.86 7.04
C LEU A 47 -4.84 -7.22 5.89
N PHE A 48 -4.74 -6.29 4.94
CA PHE A 48 -3.64 -6.20 3.99
C PHE A 48 -2.52 -5.42 4.66
N ILE A 49 -1.35 -6.03 4.78
CA ILE A 49 -0.23 -5.50 5.53
C ILE A 49 0.98 -5.39 4.60
N VAL A 50 1.61 -4.22 4.60
CA VAL A 50 2.85 -3.96 3.85
C VAL A 50 3.95 -3.60 4.83
N ARG A 51 4.92 -4.49 5.03
CA ARG A 51 6.14 -4.17 5.75
C ARG A 51 7.15 -3.55 4.78
N LYS A 52 7.44 -2.30 5.00
CA LYS A 52 8.32 -1.51 4.13
C LYS A 52 9.71 -1.37 4.75
N GLU A 53 10.74 -1.71 3.99
CA GLU A 53 12.13 -1.58 4.38
C GLU A 53 12.90 -0.75 3.35
N GLY A 54 13.48 0.37 3.79
CA GLY A 54 14.42 1.14 2.99
C GLY A 54 15.83 0.58 3.14
N ARG A 55 16.52 0.37 2.01
CA ARG A 55 17.91 -0.09 1.97
C ARG A 55 18.79 0.93 1.25
N LEU A 56 19.96 1.20 1.80
CA LEU A 56 21.00 1.99 1.14
C LEU A 56 21.74 1.12 0.11
N ALA A 57 22.52 1.76 -0.79
CA ALA A 57 23.30 1.08 -1.81
C ALA A 57 24.29 0.04 -1.25
N ASN A 58 24.75 0.22 -0.01
CA ASN A 58 25.63 -0.72 0.70
C ASN A 58 24.86 -1.86 1.40
N GLY A 59 23.55 -2.00 1.15
CA GLY A 59 22.69 -3.03 1.74
C GLY A 59 22.26 -2.77 3.18
N LYS A 60 22.75 -1.71 3.84
CA LYS A 60 22.32 -1.38 5.20
C LYS A 60 20.86 -0.95 5.21
N LYS A 61 20.12 -1.45 6.18
CA LYS A 61 18.74 -1.01 6.46
C LYS A 61 18.76 0.44 6.92
N ASN A 62 17.89 1.26 6.32
CA ASN A 62 17.79 2.68 6.64
C ASN A 62 16.55 2.99 7.46
N SER A 63 15.43 2.36 7.14
CA SER A 63 14.16 2.57 7.82
C SER A 63 13.29 1.32 7.70
N ILE A 64 12.49 1.07 8.72
CA ILE A 64 11.46 0.05 8.69
C ILE A 64 10.16 0.73 9.10
N THR A 65 9.12 0.53 8.32
CA THR A 65 7.76 0.96 8.66
C THR A 65 6.76 -0.06 8.16
N GLN A 66 5.50 0.09 8.52
CA GLN A 66 4.42 -0.81 8.14
C GLN A 66 3.19 0.00 7.78
N PHE A 67 2.47 -0.47 6.79
CA PHE A 67 1.17 0.02 6.38
C PHE A 67 0.15 -1.10 6.56
N GLU A 68 -1.01 -0.76 7.07
CA GLU A 68 -2.10 -1.70 7.34
C GLU A 68 -3.41 -1.09 6.85
N MET A 69 -4.23 -1.89 6.18
CA MET A 69 -5.60 -1.50 5.84
C MET A 69 -6.52 -2.73 5.85
N PRO A 70 -7.85 -2.55 6.06
CA PRO A 70 -8.80 -3.64 5.92
C PRO A 70 -8.65 -4.35 4.57
N LEU A 71 -8.62 -5.68 4.59
CA LEU A 71 -8.42 -6.50 3.37
C LEU A 71 -9.51 -6.25 2.32
N ASP A 72 -10.75 -6.00 2.75
CA ASP A 72 -11.87 -5.66 1.88
C ASP A 72 -11.64 -4.38 1.06
N ALA A 73 -10.78 -3.47 1.54
CA ALA A 73 -10.44 -2.25 0.81
C ALA A 73 -9.65 -2.52 -0.48
N LEU A 74 -8.97 -3.66 -0.58
CA LEU A 74 -8.09 -3.96 -1.71
C LEU A 74 -8.86 -4.06 -3.04
N SER A 75 -10.08 -4.62 -3.02
CA SER A 75 -10.95 -4.66 -4.20
C SER A 75 -11.27 -3.25 -4.71
N TRP A 76 -11.67 -2.35 -3.80
CA TRP A 76 -11.95 -0.96 -4.14
C TRP A 76 -10.70 -0.25 -4.70
N VAL A 77 -9.50 -0.52 -4.16
CA VAL A 77 -8.23 0.04 -4.68
C VAL A 77 -8.02 -0.35 -6.12
N VAL A 78 -8.12 -1.65 -6.44
CA VAL A 78 -7.93 -2.16 -7.81
C VAL A 78 -8.98 -1.57 -8.75
N ASP A 79 -10.25 -1.63 -8.38
CA ASP A 79 -11.36 -1.12 -9.20
C ASP A 79 -11.22 0.39 -9.45
N SER A 80 -10.85 1.16 -8.43
CA SER A 80 -10.65 2.60 -8.53
C SER A 80 -9.50 2.94 -9.48
N ILE A 81 -8.37 2.22 -9.42
CA ILE A 81 -7.28 2.45 -10.35
C ILE A 81 -7.74 2.15 -11.78
N GLU A 82 -8.31 0.99 -12.02
CA GLU A 82 -8.67 0.54 -13.37
C GLU A 82 -9.82 1.33 -14.00
N THR A 83 -10.79 1.77 -13.21
CA THR A 83 -12.00 2.41 -13.73
C THR A 83 -12.00 3.93 -13.61
N MET A 84 -11.26 4.48 -12.65
CA MET A 84 -11.29 5.91 -12.36
C MET A 84 -9.99 6.62 -12.77
N PHE A 85 -8.82 6.08 -12.39
CA PHE A 85 -7.54 6.73 -12.68
C PHE A 85 -6.97 6.39 -14.06
N GLU A 86 -7.13 5.16 -14.53
CA GLU A 86 -6.59 4.73 -15.84
C GLU A 86 -7.51 5.16 -17.01
N ARG A 87 -8.78 5.44 -16.76
CA ARG A 87 -9.72 5.90 -17.78
C ARG A 87 -9.66 7.40 -17.95
N LYS A 88 -9.85 7.85 -19.20
CA LYS A 88 -10.03 9.27 -19.50
C LYS A 88 -11.37 9.77 -18.92
N PRO A 89 -11.49 11.07 -18.57
CA PRO A 89 -12.77 11.63 -18.12
C PRO A 89 -13.94 11.38 -19.08
N SER A 90 -13.68 11.43 -20.39
CA SER A 90 -14.69 11.12 -21.45
C SER A 90 -15.14 9.65 -21.47
N GLN A 91 -14.45 8.78 -20.75
CA GLN A 91 -14.74 7.34 -20.63
C GLN A 91 -15.23 6.96 -19.23
N GLY A 92 -15.61 7.95 -18.43
CA GLY A 92 -16.06 7.74 -17.04
C GLY A 92 -14.94 7.74 -15.99
N GLY A 93 -13.72 8.12 -16.37
CA GLY A 93 -12.62 8.32 -15.42
C GLY A 93 -12.74 9.63 -14.62
N LEU A 94 -11.82 9.85 -13.68
CA LEU A 94 -11.78 11.05 -12.85
C LEU A 94 -11.58 12.32 -13.69
N ALA A 95 -12.21 13.41 -13.26
CA ALA A 95 -11.89 14.74 -13.77
C ALA A 95 -10.41 15.06 -13.48
N LYS A 96 -9.78 15.88 -14.33
CA LYS A 96 -8.34 16.20 -14.23
C LYS A 96 -7.94 16.82 -12.88
N GLU A 97 -8.87 17.50 -12.23
CA GLU A 97 -8.67 18.18 -10.96
C GLU A 97 -8.73 17.22 -9.75
N VAL A 98 -9.32 16.03 -9.95
CA VAL A 98 -9.48 15.04 -8.88
C VAL A 98 -8.27 14.10 -8.90
N GLN A 99 -7.44 14.19 -7.86
CA GLN A 99 -6.23 13.40 -7.74
C GLN A 99 -6.30 12.31 -6.67
N HIS A 100 -7.40 12.25 -5.91
CA HIS A 100 -7.59 11.27 -4.84
C HIS A 100 -9.04 10.85 -4.72
N LEU A 101 -9.23 9.67 -4.17
CA LEU A 101 -10.49 9.10 -3.72
C LEU A 101 -10.32 8.63 -2.29
N ASP A 102 -11.34 8.75 -1.46
CA ASP A 102 -11.36 8.22 -0.11
C ASP A 102 -12.62 7.38 0.13
N LYS A 103 -12.50 6.38 1.00
CA LYS A 103 -13.60 5.54 1.40
C LYS A 103 -13.34 4.91 2.76
N GLN A 104 -14.42 4.70 3.52
CA GLN A 104 -14.35 4.00 4.80
C GLN A 104 -14.58 2.50 4.63
N PHE A 105 -13.75 1.71 5.33
CA PHE A 105 -13.84 0.25 5.43
C PHE A 105 -13.71 -0.15 6.89
N THR A 106 -14.70 -0.84 7.44
CA THR A 106 -14.72 -1.28 8.87
C THR A 106 -14.36 -0.16 9.85
N GLY A 107 -14.74 1.10 9.51
CA GLY A 107 -14.45 2.29 10.32
C GLY A 107 -13.11 2.95 10.05
N GLU A 108 -12.24 2.37 9.22
CA GLU A 108 -10.96 2.97 8.83
C GLU A 108 -11.11 3.79 7.54
N ASN A 109 -10.53 4.99 7.52
CA ASN A 109 -10.56 5.89 6.35
C ASN A 109 -9.32 5.68 5.47
N ILE A 110 -9.54 5.17 4.27
CA ILE A 110 -8.50 4.86 3.29
C ILE A 110 -8.58 5.86 2.14
N GLU A 111 -7.47 6.53 1.85
CA GLU A 111 -7.31 7.37 0.66
C GLU A 111 -6.44 6.62 -0.38
N LEU A 112 -6.85 6.71 -1.64
CA LEU A 112 -6.06 6.35 -2.81
C LEU A 112 -5.78 7.61 -3.62
N ARG A 113 -4.51 7.93 -3.83
CA ARG A 113 -4.06 9.13 -4.55
C ARG A 113 -3.14 8.75 -5.70
N TYR A 114 -3.29 9.43 -6.84
CA TYR A 114 -2.27 9.46 -7.89
C TYR A 114 -1.33 10.65 -7.69
N GLY A 115 -0.04 10.44 -7.88
CA GLY A 115 0.99 11.49 -7.81
C GLY A 115 2.03 11.35 -8.92
N VAL A 116 2.63 12.48 -9.29
CA VAL A 116 3.64 12.55 -10.37
C VAL A 116 5.07 12.31 -9.89
N SER A 117 5.27 12.21 -8.58
CA SER A 117 6.60 12.03 -7.94
C SER A 117 6.50 11.07 -6.74
N VAL A 118 5.86 9.93 -6.92
CA VAL A 118 5.56 8.98 -5.84
C VAL A 118 6.78 8.11 -5.48
N ALA A 119 7.56 7.71 -6.49
CA ALA A 119 8.73 6.84 -6.31
C ALA A 119 10.04 7.53 -6.73
N GLY A 120 10.09 8.86 -6.65
CA GLY A 120 11.20 9.70 -7.06
C GLY A 120 10.75 10.84 -7.99
N GLU A 121 11.61 11.79 -8.28
CA GLU A 121 11.29 12.93 -9.13
C GLU A 121 10.83 12.47 -10.52
N GLY A 122 9.64 12.91 -10.92
CA GLY A 122 9.05 12.56 -12.23
C GLY A 122 8.55 11.13 -12.37
N VAL A 123 8.55 10.32 -11.31
CA VAL A 123 8.04 8.94 -11.34
C VAL A 123 6.61 8.89 -10.79
N GLY A 124 5.65 8.84 -11.70
CA GLY A 124 4.23 8.72 -11.35
C GLY A 124 3.88 7.40 -10.67
N GLY A 125 2.84 7.42 -9.85
CA GLY A 125 2.39 6.23 -9.15
C GLY A 125 1.20 6.49 -8.25
N TYR A 126 0.91 5.52 -7.40
CA TYR A 126 -0.19 5.57 -6.45
C TYR A 126 0.30 5.55 -5.01
N THR A 127 -0.41 6.24 -4.14
CA THR A 127 -0.22 6.21 -2.69
C THR A 127 -1.53 5.83 -2.03
N LEU A 128 -1.47 4.85 -1.16
CA LEU A 128 -2.51 4.51 -0.20
C LEU A 128 -2.18 5.18 1.13
N THR A 129 -3.14 5.82 1.75
CA THR A 129 -3.01 6.42 3.09
C THR A 129 -4.13 5.88 3.97
N ASN A 130 -3.77 5.32 5.13
CA ASN A 130 -4.73 4.99 6.16
C ASN A 130 -4.69 6.07 7.24
N PHE A 131 -5.67 6.98 7.21
CA PHE A 131 -5.77 8.08 8.17
C PHE A 131 -6.21 7.65 9.57
N SER A 132 -6.67 6.42 9.70
CA SER A 132 -7.14 5.88 10.97
C SER A 132 -6.06 5.16 11.78
N ARG A 133 -4.83 5.06 11.27
CA ARG A 133 -3.70 4.41 11.94
C ARG A 133 -2.46 5.28 11.92
N ASP A 134 -1.75 5.34 13.04
CA ASP A 134 -0.52 6.11 13.18
C ASP A 134 0.65 5.48 12.41
N CYS A 135 1.49 6.35 11.85
CA CYS A 135 2.78 5.96 11.30
C CYS A 135 3.72 5.44 12.39
N TYR A 136 4.44 4.36 12.12
CA TYR A 136 5.40 3.77 13.05
C TYR A 136 6.60 4.67 13.39
N ILE A 137 6.97 5.58 12.49
CA ILE A 137 8.13 6.48 12.68
C ILE A 137 7.72 7.75 13.40
N LEU A 138 6.49 8.22 13.18
CA LEU A 138 5.93 9.46 13.74
C LEU A 138 4.54 9.19 14.33
N PRO A 139 4.46 8.45 15.46
CA PRO A 139 3.19 8.15 16.10
C PRO A 139 2.47 9.43 16.54
N GLY A 140 1.16 9.52 16.22
CA GLY A 140 0.34 10.69 16.56
C GLY A 140 0.52 11.89 15.62
N GLU A 141 1.53 11.90 14.74
CA GLU A 141 1.84 13.02 13.85
C GLU A 141 1.50 12.74 12.40
N ALA A 142 1.65 11.51 11.94
CA ALA A 142 1.42 11.13 10.56
C ALA A 142 0.63 9.84 10.43
N ALA A 143 -0.14 9.72 9.35
CA ALA A 143 -0.85 8.52 8.97
C ALA A 143 0.08 7.46 8.34
N GLN A 144 -0.36 6.21 8.30
CA GLN A 144 0.35 5.16 7.58
C GLN A 144 0.21 5.35 6.06
N THR A 145 1.30 5.16 5.31
CA THR A 145 1.30 5.27 3.86
C THR A 145 2.01 4.11 3.18
N PHE A 146 1.48 3.73 2.00
CA PHE A 146 2.11 2.79 1.08
C PHE A 146 2.06 3.33 -0.34
N SER A 147 3.23 3.46 -0.98
CA SER A 147 3.34 4.03 -2.32
C SER A 147 4.02 3.05 -3.28
N PHE A 148 3.56 3.02 -4.53
CA PHE A 148 4.14 2.21 -5.60
C PHE A 148 4.06 2.91 -6.95
N ALA A 149 5.14 2.78 -7.74
CA ALA A 149 5.24 3.37 -9.06
C ALA A 149 4.26 2.74 -10.06
N LEU A 150 3.92 3.48 -11.12
CA LEU A 150 3.09 2.97 -12.23
C LEU A 150 3.66 1.72 -12.90
N SER A 151 4.99 1.61 -13.02
CA SER A 151 5.64 0.41 -13.53
C SER A 151 5.38 -0.79 -12.63
N ILE A 152 5.56 -0.61 -11.30
CA ILE A 152 5.26 -1.67 -10.31
C ILE A 152 3.79 -2.07 -10.36
N TRP A 153 2.89 -1.12 -10.50
CA TRP A 153 1.46 -1.42 -10.68
C TRP A 153 1.22 -2.31 -11.89
N LYS A 154 1.74 -1.91 -13.06
CA LYS A 154 1.49 -2.61 -14.33
C LYS A 154 2.16 -3.99 -14.38
N ASP A 155 3.39 -4.08 -13.89
CA ASP A 155 4.21 -5.27 -14.07
C ASP A 155 4.02 -6.32 -12.97
N HIS A 156 3.60 -5.91 -11.76
CA HIS A 156 3.58 -6.80 -10.60
C HIS A 156 2.36 -6.62 -9.68
N ALA A 157 2.11 -5.42 -9.17
CA ALA A 157 1.14 -5.21 -8.09
C ALA A 157 -0.29 -5.52 -8.51
N ARG A 158 -0.68 -5.17 -9.73
CA ARG A 158 -2.02 -5.44 -10.27
C ARG A 158 -2.37 -6.94 -10.22
N ALA A 159 -1.47 -7.78 -10.72
CA ALA A 159 -1.69 -9.23 -10.73
C ALA A 159 -1.72 -9.79 -9.30
N MET A 160 -0.79 -9.36 -8.46
CA MET A 160 -0.72 -9.77 -7.05
C MET A 160 -1.98 -9.39 -6.29
N PHE A 161 -2.46 -8.15 -6.43
CA PHE A 161 -3.67 -7.68 -5.72
C PHE A 161 -4.92 -8.42 -6.18
N LYS A 162 -5.06 -8.68 -7.48
CA LYS A 162 -6.16 -9.48 -8.02
C LYS A 162 -6.14 -10.92 -7.50
N ASP A 163 -4.97 -11.54 -7.36
CA ASP A 163 -4.84 -12.87 -6.77
C ASP A 163 -5.23 -12.87 -5.28
N ILE A 164 -4.80 -11.87 -4.51
CA ILE A 164 -5.20 -11.72 -3.11
C ILE A 164 -6.73 -11.59 -3.01
N ILE A 165 -7.36 -10.73 -3.83
CA ILE A 165 -8.82 -10.54 -3.84
C ILE A 165 -9.54 -11.86 -4.14
N ARG A 166 -9.10 -12.59 -5.17
CA ARG A 166 -9.67 -13.89 -5.55
C ARG A 166 -9.57 -14.90 -4.39
N ARG A 167 -8.41 -14.99 -3.75
CA ARG A 167 -8.16 -15.88 -2.61
C ARG A 167 -8.99 -15.50 -1.39
N HIS A 168 -9.11 -14.20 -1.11
CA HIS A 168 -9.97 -13.69 -0.03
C HIS A 168 -11.43 -14.07 -0.25
N GLN A 169 -11.95 -13.90 -1.47
CA GLN A 169 -13.31 -14.30 -1.83
C GLN A 169 -13.52 -15.82 -1.76
N ALA A 170 -12.46 -16.61 -1.96
CA ALA A 170 -12.50 -18.06 -1.80
C ALA A 170 -12.39 -18.52 -0.33
N GLY A 171 -12.12 -17.61 0.63
CA GLY A 171 -11.96 -17.94 2.05
C GLY A 171 -10.56 -18.42 2.44
N ASP A 172 -9.56 -18.26 1.59
CA ASP A 172 -8.18 -18.77 1.83
C ASP A 172 -7.48 -18.07 3.00
N PHE A 173 -8.01 -16.94 3.48
CA PHE A 173 -7.44 -16.13 4.56
C PHE A 173 -8.33 -16.06 5.80
N ALA A 174 -9.30 -16.97 5.93
CA ALA A 174 -10.23 -17.03 7.06
C ALA A 174 -9.61 -17.73 8.28
#